data_bfc91d9d77e073e143bbd54778ab1626
#
_entry.id   bfc91d9d77e073e143bbd54778ab1626
#
_cell.length_a   1.000
_cell.length_b   1.000
_cell.length_c   1.000
_cell.angle_alpha   90.00
_cell.angle_beta   90.00
_cell.angle_gamma   90.00
#
_symmetry.space_group_name_H-M   'P 1'
#
loop_
_entity.id
_entity.type
_entity.pdbx_description
1 polymer ?
#
loop_
_entity_poly.entity_id
_entity_poly.type
_entity_poly.pdbx_seq_one_letter_code
_entity_poly.pdbx_strand_id
1 'polypeptide(L)'
;ILCVEDENGIREAVVNTLKYYFKDVYEASDGNEGFELYEYYKPKIVLTDIQMKNSNGVELVRKIRENDLDTMIIMLTAHSNEEYLMDLINLNINHYILKPLNLKKLNIALEKYLHKATKPIYLSEDLVLDLKKRELIYRNSETILLRKREKDFLHLLYEKKGSILKYEEIEFELWNDKEMTSHALKSFIKELRNKMPVNVIKNIPQEGYTLQK
;
A
#
# COMPACT_ATOMS: atom_id res chain seq x y z
N ILE A 1 9.21 4.02 -4.23
CA ILE A 1 9.54 2.99 -5.23
C ILE A 1 10.89 3.30 -5.89
N LEU A 2 11.70 2.28 -6.19
CA LEU A 2 12.92 2.36 -6.99
C LEU A 2 12.67 1.72 -8.35
N CYS A 3 13.05 2.41 -9.42
CA CYS A 3 13.03 1.94 -10.81
C CYS A 3 14.46 1.75 -11.33
N VAL A 4 14.79 0.56 -11.83
CA VAL A 4 16.11 0.24 -12.39
C VAL A 4 15.96 -0.23 -13.83
N GLU A 5 16.54 0.54 -14.77
CA GLU A 5 16.40 0.35 -16.21
C GLU A 5 17.56 1.03 -16.93
N ASP A 6 18.28 0.34 -17.77
CA ASP A 6 19.47 0.89 -18.43
C ASP A 6 19.15 1.77 -19.65
N GLU A 7 18.02 1.53 -20.32
CA GLU A 7 17.61 2.34 -21.45
C GLU A 7 16.95 3.64 -20.98
N ASN A 8 17.64 4.77 -21.19
CA ASN A 8 17.23 6.08 -20.70
C ASN A 8 15.79 6.46 -21.09
N GLY A 9 15.41 6.26 -22.35
CA GLY A 9 14.06 6.59 -22.83
C GLY A 9 12.96 5.73 -22.20
N ILE A 10 13.26 4.44 -21.94
CA ILE A 10 12.33 3.54 -21.25
C ILE A 10 12.26 3.92 -19.77
N ARG A 11 13.41 4.16 -19.13
CA ARG A 11 13.46 4.57 -17.71
C ARG A 11 12.66 5.84 -17.46
N GLU A 12 12.87 6.89 -18.28
CA GLU A 12 12.11 8.14 -18.18
C GLU A 12 10.59 7.92 -18.30
N ALA A 13 10.14 7.14 -19.28
CA ALA A 13 8.72 6.85 -19.49
C ALA A 13 8.11 6.09 -18.30
N VAL A 14 8.85 5.11 -17.75
CA VAL A 14 8.43 4.34 -16.57
C VAL A 14 8.39 5.25 -15.34
N VAL A 15 9.44 6.02 -15.07
CA VAL A 15 9.54 6.94 -13.93
C VAL A 15 8.43 7.99 -13.97
N ASN A 16 8.17 8.59 -15.14
CA ASN A 16 7.07 9.53 -15.31
C ASN A 16 5.72 8.88 -14.99
N THR A 17 5.52 7.63 -15.39
CA THR A 17 4.33 6.86 -15.04
C THR A 17 4.22 6.63 -13.53
N LEU A 18 5.33 6.25 -12.87
CA LEU A 18 5.36 5.96 -11.44
C LEU A 18 5.10 7.22 -10.59
N LYS A 19 5.55 8.39 -11.02
CA LYS A 19 5.33 9.69 -10.33
C LYS A 19 3.85 10.06 -10.16
N TYR A 20 2.94 9.49 -10.97
CA TYR A 20 1.49 9.66 -10.76
C TYR A 20 0.95 8.87 -9.55
N TYR A 21 1.66 7.82 -9.12
CA TYR A 21 1.18 6.91 -8.08
C TYR A 21 1.98 6.97 -6.79
N PHE A 22 3.25 7.39 -6.89
CA PHE A 22 4.19 7.36 -5.77
C PHE A 22 4.76 8.73 -5.52
N LYS A 23 4.81 9.13 -4.25
CA LYS A 23 5.41 10.38 -3.80
C LYS A 23 6.91 10.38 -4.07
N ASP A 24 7.57 9.28 -3.71
CA ASP A 24 9.03 9.14 -3.81
C ASP A 24 9.36 8.08 -4.86
N VAL A 25 9.96 8.51 -5.96
CA VAL A 25 10.40 7.66 -7.06
C VAL A 25 11.89 7.89 -7.27
N TYR A 26 12.68 6.84 -7.02
CA TYR A 26 14.11 6.81 -7.26
C TYR A 26 14.38 6.07 -8.56
N GLU A 27 15.43 6.45 -9.27
CA GLU A 27 15.78 5.84 -10.54
C GLU A 27 17.27 5.49 -10.59
N ALA A 28 17.60 4.36 -11.20
CA ALA A 28 18.94 3.88 -11.42
C ALA A 28 19.10 3.37 -12.86
N SER A 29 20.28 3.52 -13.40
CA SER A 29 20.64 3.11 -14.76
C SER A 29 21.22 1.70 -14.86
N ASP A 30 21.58 1.10 -13.74
CA ASP A 30 22.06 -0.28 -13.67
C ASP A 30 21.82 -0.90 -12.27
N GLY A 31 22.11 -2.20 -12.14
CA GLY A 31 21.87 -2.93 -10.90
C GLY A 31 22.78 -2.54 -9.74
N ASN A 32 23.99 -2.00 -9.98
CA ASN A 32 24.89 -1.59 -8.92
C ASN A 32 24.42 -0.27 -8.32
N GLU A 33 24.14 0.73 -9.16
CA GLU A 33 23.51 1.99 -8.74
C GLU A 33 22.16 1.69 -8.06
N GLY A 34 21.37 0.76 -8.63
CA GLY A 34 20.11 0.31 -8.05
C GLY A 34 20.28 -0.25 -6.64
N PHE A 35 21.33 -1.04 -6.38
CA PHE A 35 21.60 -1.58 -5.06
C PHE A 35 22.05 -0.51 -4.07
N GLU A 36 22.89 0.45 -4.48
CA GLU A 36 23.30 1.58 -3.64
C GLU A 36 22.08 2.44 -3.21
N LEU A 37 21.22 2.78 -4.16
CA LEU A 37 19.98 3.53 -3.87
C LEU A 37 19.01 2.72 -3.01
N TYR A 38 18.92 1.40 -3.23
CA TYR A 38 18.14 0.52 -2.38
C TYR A 38 18.64 0.53 -0.93
N GLU A 39 19.96 0.38 -0.71
CA GLU A 39 20.54 0.41 0.63
C GLU A 39 20.31 1.75 1.34
N TYR A 40 20.39 2.85 0.59
CA TYR A 40 20.26 4.19 1.15
C TYR A 40 18.79 4.56 1.49
N TYR A 41 17.87 4.32 0.55
CA TYR A 41 16.48 4.75 0.69
C TYR A 41 15.53 3.67 1.24
N LYS A 42 15.94 2.41 1.25
CA LYS A 42 15.13 1.25 1.66
C LYS A 42 13.70 1.30 1.09
N PRO A 43 13.55 1.40 -0.24
CA PRO A 43 12.24 1.48 -0.86
C PRO A 43 11.46 0.20 -0.65
N LYS A 44 10.16 0.31 -0.42
CA LYS A 44 9.28 -0.87 -0.23
C LYS A 44 8.98 -1.63 -1.51
N ILE A 45 9.24 -1.01 -2.66
CA ILE A 45 9.01 -1.61 -3.99
C ILE A 45 10.20 -1.35 -4.86
N VAL A 46 10.69 -2.38 -5.52
CA VAL A 46 11.72 -2.29 -6.57
C VAL A 46 11.13 -2.81 -7.87
N LEU A 47 11.19 -1.99 -8.91
CA LEU A 47 10.83 -2.32 -10.28
C LEU A 47 12.14 -2.35 -11.09
N THR A 48 12.53 -3.50 -11.61
CA THR A 48 13.81 -3.64 -12.32
C THR A 48 13.67 -4.40 -13.63
N ASP A 49 14.41 -3.98 -14.66
CA ASP A 49 14.59 -4.82 -15.82
C ASP A 49 15.41 -6.07 -15.45
N ILE A 50 15.16 -7.16 -16.16
CA ILE A 50 15.93 -8.39 -16.04
C ILE A 50 17.29 -8.21 -16.72
N GLN A 51 17.30 -7.72 -17.95
CA GLN A 51 18.48 -7.60 -18.79
C GLN A 51 18.90 -6.16 -18.95
N MET A 52 20.04 -5.83 -18.39
CA MET A 52 20.69 -4.51 -18.51
C MET A 52 22.13 -4.68 -18.99
N LYS A 53 22.66 -3.70 -19.71
CA LYS A 53 23.98 -3.80 -20.40
C LYS A 53 25.14 -4.09 -19.45
N ASN A 54 25.16 -3.48 -18.27
CA ASN A 54 26.30 -3.53 -17.34
C ASN A 54 26.03 -4.39 -16.11
N SER A 55 24.81 -4.89 -15.97
CA SER A 55 24.40 -5.66 -14.78
C SER A 55 23.13 -6.44 -15.08
N ASN A 56 22.79 -7.39 -14.23
CA ASN A 56 21.61 -8.19 -14.35
C ASN A 56 20.67 -7.88 -13.18
N GLY A 57 19.39 -7.56 -13.48
CA GLY A 57 18.36 -7.33 -12.47
C GLY A 57 18.14 -8.52 -11.53
N VAL A 58 18.44 -9.73 -11.99
CA VAL A 58 18.42 -10.95 -11.16
C VAL A 58 19.46 -10.88 -10.04
N GLU A 59 20.68 -10.38 -10.36
CA GLU A 59 21.74 -10.21 -9.36
C GLU A 59 21.40 -9.12 -8.34
N LEU A 60 20.80 -8.01 -8.78
CA LEU A 60 20.30 -6.98 -7.90
C LEU A 60 19.29 -7.56 -6.90
N VAL A 61 18.32 -8.33 -7.41
CA VAL A 61 17.30 -8.96 -6.56
C VAL A 61 17.92 -9.98 -5.61
N ARG A 62 18.90 -10.76 -6.05
CA ARG A 62 19.63 -11.71 -5.20
C ARG A 62 20.29 -11.01 -4.02
N LYS A 63 21.01 -9.91 -4.27
CA LYS A 63 21.65 -9.09 -3.22
C LYS A 63 20.60 -8.54 -2.22
N ILE A 64 19.48 -8.04 -2.72
CA ILE A 64 18.39 -7.57 -1.85
C ILE A 64 17.85 -8.71 -0.99
N ARG A 65 17.61 -9.88 -1.57
CA ARG A 65 17.03 -11.05 -0.89
C ARG A 65 17.94 -11.71 0.14
N GLU A 66 19.23 -11.43 0.13
CA GLU A 66 20.13 -11.87 1.20
C GLU A 66 19.72 -11.35 2.57
N ASN A 67 19.14 -10.14 2.65
CA ASN A 67 18.82 -9.49 3.90
C ASN A 67 17.35 -8.98 4.00
N ASP A 68 16.59 -9.00 2.89
CA ASP A 68 15.23 -8.48 2.85
C ASP A 68 14.30 -9.34 2.01
N LEU A 69 13.37 -10.01 2.68
CA LEU A 69 12.31 -10.82 2.08
C LEU A 69 11.00 -10.04 1.90
N ASP A 70 10.87 -8.85 2.49
CA ASP A 70 9.63 -8.08 2.57
C ASP A 70 9.48 -7.07 1.43
N THR A 71 10.58 -6.52 0.94
CA THR A 71 10.54 -5.58 -0.21
C THR A 71 9.90 -6.25 -1.42
N MET A 72 8.88 -5.58 -1.97
CA MET A 72 8.20 -6.05 -3.18
C MET A 72 9.11 -5.91 -4.39
N ILE A 73 9.33 -7.02 -5.10
CA ILE A 73 10.09 -7.04 -6.35
C ILE A 73 9.15 -7.26 -7.54
N ILE A 74 9.21 -6.34 -8.49
CA ILE A 74 8.55 -6.44 -9.79
C ILE A 74 9.63 -6.46 -10.87
N MET A 75 9.68 -7.56 -11.65
CA MET A 75 10.62 -7.66 -12.76
C MET A 75 9.97 -7.22 -14.06
N LEU A 76 10.67 -6.41 -14.85
CA LEU A 76 10.31 -6.08 -16.22
C LEU A 76 11.08 -7.00 -17.18
N THR A 77 10.43 -7.47 -18.23
CA THR A 77 11.09 -8.33 -19.24
C THR A 77 10.54 -8.08 -20.63
N ALA A 78 11.43 -8.11 -21.62
CA ALA A 78 11.05 -8.02 -23.03
C ALA A 78 10.58 -9.37 -23.60
N HIS A 79 10.97 -10.49 -22.98
CA HIS A 79 10.70 -11.83 -23.48
C HIS A 79 10.24 -12.79 -22.38
N SER A 80 9.45 -13.78 -22.76
CA SER A 80 9.03 -14.89 -21.89
C SER A 80 10.06 -16.04 -21.86
N ASN A 81 11.35 -15.74 -21.68
CA ASN A 81 12.37 -16.79 -21.68
C ASN A 81 12.25 -17.68 -20.45
N GLU A 82 11.99 -18.96 -20.68
CA GLU A 82 11.84 -19.98 -19.64
C GLU A 82 13.10 -20.17 -18.78
N GLU A 83 14.28 -19.91 -19.31
CA GLU A 83 15.55 -20.03 -18.58
C GLU A 83 15.66 -19.13 -17.35
N TYR A 84 15.15 -17.90 -17.44
CA TYR A 84 15.14 -16.98 -16.29
C TYR A 84 14.00 -17.27 -15.29
N LEU A 85 12.94 -17.95 -15.73
CA LEU A 85 11.78 -18.22 -14.84
C LEU A 85 12.15 -19.10 -13.64
N MET A 86 13.05 -20.05 -13.81
CA MET A 86 13.51 -20.94 -12.72
C MET A 86 14.30 -20.16 -11.66
N ASP A 87 15.22 -19.29 -12.09
CA ASP A 87 15.96 -18.42 -11.16
C ASP A 87 15.05 -17.44 -10.45
N LEU A 88 14.07 -16.88 -11.17
CA LEU A 88 13.09 -15.94 -10.61
C LEU A 88 12.16 -16.58 -9.58
N ILE A 89 11.78 -17.84 -9.72
CA ILE A 89 10.95 -18.58 -8.74
C ILE A 89 11.69 -18.69 -7.41
N ASN A 90 12.99 -18.98 -7.41
CA ASN A 90 13.80 -19.14 -6.22
C ASN A 90 14.07 -17.82 -5.48
N LEU A 91 13.96 -16.68 -6.18
CA LEU A 91 14.23 -15.34 -5.63
C LEU A 91 13.01 -14.67 -4.97
N ASN A 92 11.91 -15.41 -4.78
CA ASN A 92 10.69 -14.88 -4.17
C ASN A 92 10.24 -13.54 -4.80
N ILE A 93 10.15 -13.54 -6.14
CA ILE A 93 9.67 -12.39 -6.89
C ILE A 93 8.16 -12.28 -6.76
N ASN A 94 7.67 -11.08 -6.49
CA ASN A 94 6.25 -10.85 -6.25
C ASN A 94 5.45 -10.78 -7.54
N HIS A 95 6.02 -10.20 -8.59
CA HIS A 95 5.37 -10.08 -9.88
C HIS A 95 6.38 -9.89 -11.00
N TYR A 96 6.00 -10.29 -12.22
CA TYR A 96 6.74 -9.90 -13.38
C TYR A 96 5.82 -9.37 -14.48
N ILE A 97 6.31 -8.39 -15.26
CA ILE A 97 5.54 -7.68 -16.25
C ILE A 97 6.28 -7.69 -17.57
N LEU A 98 5.63 -8.19 -18.63
CA LEU A 98 6.13 -8.08 -19.98
C LEU A 98 6.10 -6.62 -20.45
N LYS A 99 7.24 -6.12 -20.94
CA LYS A 99 7.31 -4.80 -21.60
C LYS A 99 6.40 -4.78 -22.85
N PRO A 100 5.77 -3.65 -23.21
CA PRO A 100 5.87 -2.38 -22.52
C PRO A 100 5.06 -2.37 -21.21
N LEU A 101 5.59 -1.65 -20.21
CA LEU A 101 4.86 -1.38 -18.97
C LEU A 101 3.64 -0.54 -19.31
N ASN A 102 2.49 -0.97 -18.81
CA ASN A 102 1.27 -0.16 -18.84
C ASN A 102 0.62 -0.12 -17.47
N LEU A 103 -0.19 0.92 -17.25
CA LEU A 103 -0.85 1.19 -15.98
C LEU A 103 -1.70 0.02 -15.48
N LYS A 104 -2.38 -0.69 -16.38
CA LYS A 104 -3.24 -1.82 -16.02
C LYS A 104 -2.42 -2.97 -15.42
N LYS A 105 -1.29 -3.33 -16.05
CA LYS A 105 -0.39 -4.39 -15.56
C LYS A 105 0.26 -4.00 -14.23
N LEU A 106 0.71 -2.72 -14.11
CA LEU A 106 1.28 -2.21 -12.89
C LEU A 106 0.27 -2.22 -11.75
N ASN A 107 -0.96 -1.74 -11.97
CA ASN A 107 -2.02 -1.76 -10.97
C ASN A 107 -2.34 -3.17 -10.48
N ILE A 108 -2.42 -4.16 -11.38
CA ILE A 108 -2.65 -5.56 -10.99
C ILE A 108 -1.51 -6.08 -10.09
N ALA A 109 -0.25 -5.73 -10.40
CA ALA A 109 0.89 -6.11 -9.58
C ALA A 109 0.81 -5.45 -8.20
N LEU A 110 0.59 -4.13 -8.16
CA LEU A 110 0.50 -3.35 -6.93
C LEU A 110 -0.71 -3.73 -6.07
N GLU A 111 -1.86 -4.01 -6.67
CA GLU A 111 -3.03 -4.49 -5.95
C GLU A 111 -2.73 -5.77 -5.16
N LYS A 112 -2.07 -6.74 -5.79
CA LYS A 112 -1.68 -7.98 -5.11
C LYS A 112 -0.76 -7.71 -3.90
N TYR A 113 0.14 -6.73 -4.01
CA TYR A 113 1.01 -6.34 -2.91
C TYR A 113 0.25 -5.62 -1.80
N LEU A 114 -0.54 -4.62 -2.17
CA LEU A 114 -1.38 -3.88 -1.22
C LEU A 114 -2.34 -4.83 -0.49
N HIS A 115 -2.80 -5.91 -1.15
CA HIS A 115 -3.63 -6.93 -0.53
C HIS A 115 -2.87 -7.85 0.44
N LYS A 116 -1.58 -8.15 0.18
CA LYS A 116 -0.72 -8.84 1.15
C LYS A 116 -0.33 -7.95 2.33
N ALA A 117 -0.20 -6.66 2.08
CA ALA A 117 0.19 -5.67 3.10
C ALA A 117 -0.95 -5.27 4.04
N THR A 118 -2.21 -5.48 3.65
CA THR A 118 -3.34 -5.27 4.55
C THR A 118 -3.50 -6.47 5.48
N LYS A 119 -2.69 -6.50 6.56
CA LYS A 119 -3.01 -7.34 7.71
C LYS A 119 -4.45 -7.04 8.12
N PRO A 120 -5.23 -8.04 8.53
CA PRO A 120 -6.57 -7.79 9.05
C PRO A 120 -6.52 -6.71 10.12
N ILE A 121 -7.31 -5.67 9.98
CA ILE A 121 -7.37 -4.58 10.95
C ILE A 121 -8.34 -4.98 12.05
N TYR A 122 -7.81 -5.44 13.17
CA TYR A 122 -8.60 -5.77 14.34
C TYR A 122 -8.93 -4.50 15.13
N LEU A 123 -10.18 -4.06 15.05
CA LEU A 123 -10.70 -2.94 15.84
C LEU A 123 -10.97 -3.38 17.28
N SER A 124 -11.34 -4.66 17.49
CA SER A 124 -11.41 -5.38 18.77
C SER A 124 -11.12 -6.86 18.54
N GLU A 125 -11.20 -7.69 19.60
CA GLU A 125 -11.01 -9.16 19.48
C GLU A 125 -12.01 -9.79 18.49
N ASP A 126 -13.24 -9.28 18.47
CA ASP A 126 -14.34 -9.83 17.66
C ASP A 126 -14.64 -9.04 16.38
N LEU A 127 -14.00 -7.87 16.16
CA LEU A 127 -14.37 -6.95 15.08
C LEU A 127 -13.17 -6.64 14.17
N VAL A 128 -13.27 -7.06 12.92
CA VAL A 128 -12.24 -6.88 11.88
C VAL A 128 -12.73 -5.92 10.80
N LEU A 129 -11.90 -4.95 10.43
CA LEU A 129 -12.15 -4.05 9.31
C LEU A 129 -11.44 -4.55 8.05
N ASP A 130 -12.23 -4.88 7.02
CA ASP A 130 -11.73 -5.14 5.66
C ASP A 130 -11.80 -3.85 4.83
N LEU A 131 -10.65 -3.22 4.66
CA LEU A 131 -10.54 -1.95 3.90
C LEU A 131 -10.93 -2.09 2.43
N LYS A 132 -10.69 -3.26 1.84
CA LYS A 132 -10.92 -3.52 0.43
C LYS A 132 -12.40 -3.66 0.13
N LYS A 133 -13.05 -4.54 0.87
CA LYS A 133 -14.47 -4.81 0.71
C LYS A 133 -15.34 -3.70 1.31
N ARG A 134 -14.73 -2.84 2.12
CA ARG A 134 -15.43 -1.83 2.94
C ARG A 134 -16.46 -2.47 3.85
N GLU A 135 -16.00 -3.47 4.60
CA GLU A 135 -16.83 -4.29 5.47
C GLU A 135 -16.24 -4.36 6.88
N LEU A 136 -17.13 -4.43 7.86
CA LEU A 136 -16.80 -4.94 9.18
C LEU A 136 -17.21 -6.41 9.24
N ILE A 137 -16.32 -7.26 9.75
CA ILE A 137 -16.59 -8.67 9.98
C ILE A 137 -16.61 -8.90 11.48
N TYR A 138 -17.76 -9.34 11.99
CA TYR A 138 -17.95 -9.62 13.40
C TYR A 138 -17.99 -11.11 13.66
N ARG A 139 -17.14 -11.60 14.58
CA ARG A 139 -17.02 -13.03 14.97
C ARG A 139 -16.87 -13.96 13.76
N ASN A 140 -16.17 -13.51 12.73
CA ASN A 140 -15.92 -14.25 11.47
C ASN A 140 -17.18 -14.71 10.71
N SER A 141 -18.36 -14.18 11.02
CA SER A 141 -19.63 -14.64 10.42
C SER A 141 -20.53 -13.53 9.93
N GLU A 142 -20.65 -12.45 10.67
CA GLU A 142 -21.52 -11.34 10.32
C GLU A 142 -20.75 -10.25 9.58
N THR A 143 -21.27 -9.84 8.41
CA THR A 143 -20.63 -8.83 7.57
C THR A 143 -21.49 -7.58 7.46
N ILE A 144 -20.91 -6.41 7.73
CA ILE A 144 -21.58 -5.12 7.73
C ILE A 144 -20.91 -4.21 6.71
N LEU A 145 -21.65 -3.80 5.67
CA LEU A 145 -21.16 -2.90 4.64
C LEU A 145 -20.99 -1.48 5.16
N LEU A 146 -19.82 -0.89 4.84
CA LEU A 146 -19.49 0.48 5.20
C LEU A 146 -19.56 1.43 4.00
N ARG A 147 -20.04 2.65 4.22
CA ARG A 147 -19.83 3.75 3.28
C ARG A 147 -18.35 4.15 3.27
N LYS A 148 -17.89 4.79 2.20
CA LYS A 148 -16.48 5.20 2.06
C LYS A 148 -15.99 5.96 3.30
N ARG A 149 -16.72 6.99 3.73
CA ARG A 149 -16.35 7.82 4.90
C ARG A 149 -16.32 7.03 6.21
N GLU A 150 -17.23 6.05 6.39
CA GLU A 150 -17.27 5.19 7.57
C GLU A 150 -16.01 4.30 7.66
N LYS A 151 -15.61 3.70 6.53
CA LYS A 151 -14.39 2.92 6.40
C LYS A 151 -13.15 3.78 6.69
N ASP A 152 -13.08 4.97 6.06
CA ASP A 152 -11.93 5.86 6.18
C ASP A 152 -11.78 6.36 7.63
N PHE A 153 -12.88 6.68 8.32
CA PHE A 153 -12.87 7.06 9.73
C PHE A 153 -12.35 5.94 10.64
N LEU A 154 -12.83 4.71 10.46
CA LEU A 154 -12.39 3.56 11.26
C LEU A 154 -10.92 3.24 11.00
N HIS A 155 -10.44 3.41 9.78
CA HIS A 155 -9.03 3.25 9.43
C HIS A 155 -8.14 4.30 10.12
N LEU A 156 -8.50 5.58 10.04
CA LEU A 156 -7.80 6.66 10.74
C LEU A 156 -7.76 6.44 12.24
N LEU A 157 -8.89 6.01 12.81
CA LEU A 157 -8.99 5.70 14.24
C LEU A 157 -8.05 4.56 14.65
N TYR A 158 -7.89 3.55 13.79
CA TYR A 158 -6.97 2.45 14.01
C TYR A 158 -5.50 2.90 13.88
N GLU A 159 -5.16 3.73 12.89
CA GLU A 159 -3.80 4.26 12.72
C GLU A 159 -3.37 5.11 13.92
N LYS A 160 -4.32 5.80 14.55
CA LYS A 160 -4.13 6.57 15.79
C LYS A 160 -4.24 5.71 17.05
N LYS A 161 -4.22 4.36 16.94
CA LYS A 161 -4.34 3.47 18.09
C LYS A 161 -3.37 3.84 19.22
N GLY A 162 -3.93 4.16 20.38
CA GLY A 162 -3.19 4.66 21.54
C GLY A 162 -3.07 6.18 21.63
N SER A 163 -3.62 6.91 20.64
CA SER A 163 -3.67 8.37 20.58
C SER A 163 -5.10 8.85 20.28
N ILE A 164 -5.30 10.16 20.32
CA ILE A 164 -6.58 10.78 19.98
C ILE A 164 -6.56 11.22 18.52
N LEU A 165 -7.58 10.81 17.77
CA LEU A 165 -7.89 11.35 16.45
C LEU A 165 -8.66 12.67 16.65
N LYS A 166 -7.97 13.80 16.46
CA LYS A 166 -8.50 15.14 16.73
C LYS A 166 -9.60 15.54 15.74
N TYR A 167 -10.47 16.46 16.14
CA TYR A 167 -11.54 16.98 15.29
C TYR A 167 -11.01 17.62 14.00
N GLU A 168 -9.91 18.35 14.08
CA GLU A 168 -9.25 19.00 12.93
C GLU A 168 -8.73 17.97 11.91
N GLU A 169 -8.15 16.86 12.39
CA GLU A 169 -7.68 15.76 11.54
C GLU A 169 -8.86 15.06 10.85
N ILE A 170 -9.97 14.85 11.59
CA ILE A 170 -11.20 14.26 11.02
C ILE A 170 -11.76 15.16 9.93
N GLU A 171 -11.82 16.46 10.16
CA GLU A 171 -12.30 17.44 9.19
C GLU A 171 -11.42 17.44 7.94
N PHE A 172 -10.12 17.55 8.11
CA PHE A 172 -9.15 17.55 7.01
C PHE A 172 -9.25 16.30 6.14
N GLU A 173 -9.31 15.10 6.76
CA GLU A 173 -9.25 13.84 6.04
C GLU A 173 -10.60 13.40 5.45
N LEU A 174 -11.70 13.75 6.09
CA LEU A 174 -13.02 13.20 5.74
C LEU A 174 -14.05 14.22 5.23
N TRP A 175 -13.79 15.52 5.41
CA TRP A 175 -14.69 16.63 4.98
C TRP A 175 -14.03 17.60 4.00
N ASN A 176 -13.08 17.11 3.18
CA ASN A 176 -12.26 17.91 2.24
C ASN A 176 -13.02 18.95 1.41
N ASP A 177 -14.30 18.71 1.10
CA ASP A 177 -15.11 19.58 0.22
C ASP A 177 -16.12 20.43 0.96
N LYS A 178 -16.24 20.31 2.28
CA LYS A 178 -17.28 20.98 3.09
C LYS A 178 -16.80 21.21 4.52
N GLU A 179 -17.21 22.32 5.09
CA GLU A 179 -17.01 22.59 6.52
C GLU A 179 -17.71 21.52 7.40
N MET A 180 -16.97 20.95 8.33
CA MET A 180 -17.48 19.97 9.27
C MET A 180 -18.19 20.64 10.44
N THR A 181 -19.52 20.61 10.45
CA THR A 181 -20.25 21.06 11.63
C THR A 181 -20.21 20.02 12.76
N SER A 182 -20.20 20.46 14.02
CA SER A 182 -20.27 19.57 15.19
C SER A 182 -21.51 18.65 15.14
N HIS A 183 -22.61 19.12 14.58
CA HIS A 183 -23.83 18.32 14.43
C HIS A 183 -23.67 17.21 13.39
N ALA A 184 -23.07 17.52 12.23
CA ALA A 184 -22.80 16.54 11.18
C ALA A 184 -21.90 15.41 11.67
N LEU A 185 -20.82 15.75 12.39
CA LEU A 185 -19.91 14.75 12.98
C LEU A 185 -20.62 13.88 14.03
N LYS A 186 -21.38 14.49 14.94
CA LYS A 186 -22.14 13.73 15.96
C LYS A 186 -23.16 12.79 15.34
N SER A 187 -23.88 13.21 14.30
CA SER A 187 -24.84 12.37 13.58
C SER A 187 -24.13 11.22 12.86
N PHE A 188 -23.03 11.50 12.19
CA PHE A 188 -22.18 10.50 11.53
C PHE A 188 -21.69 9.43 12.52
N ILE A 189 -21.13 9.82 13.66
CA ILE A 189 -20.65 8.89 14.69
C ILE A 189 -21.80 8.07 15.28
N LYS A 190 -22.95 8.68 15.50
CA LYS A 190 -24.15 7.99 15.98
C LYS A 190 -24.61 6.91 14.98
N GLU A 191 -24.71 7.26 13.70
CA GLU A 191 -25.08 6.31 12.65
C GLU A 191 -24.09 5.15 12.54
N LEU A 192 -22.79 5.46 12.59
CA LEU A 192 -21.74 4.45 12.53
C LEU A 192 -21.79 3.51 13.74
N ARG A 193 -21.96 4.03 14.95
CA ARG A 193 -22.12 3.20 16.16
C ARG A 193 -23.34 2.29 16.09
N ASN A 194 -24.47 2.78 15.54
CA ASN A 194 -25.68 1.98 15.39
C ASN A 194 -25.52 0.79 14.41
N LYS A 195 -24.57 0.89 13.48
CA LYS A 195 -24.25 -0.21 12.56
C LYS A 195 -23.37 -1.27 13.19
N MET A 196 -22.57 -0.90 14.18
CA MET A 196 -21.58 -1.80 14.75
C MET A 196 -22.17 -2.65 15.86
N PRO A 197 -21.93 -3.97 15.87
CA PRO A 197 -22.39 -4.86 16.94
C PRO A 197 -21.63 -4.63 18.25
N VAL A 198 -20.44 -4.03 18.17
CA VAL A 198 -19.60 -3.66 19.32
C VAL A 198 -19.16 -2.21 19.15
N ASN A 199 -19.32 -1.39 20.17
CA ASN A 199 -18.84 -0.01 20.12
C ASN A 199 -17.35 0.07 20.43
N VAL A 200 -16.56 0.35 19.40
CA VAL A 200 -15.10 0.54 19.47
C VAL A 200 -14.68 2.02 19.45
N ILE A 201 -15.64 2.94 19.36
CA ILE A 201 -15.38 4.38 19.25
C ILE A 201 -15.61 5.05 20.60
N LYS A 202 -14.57 5.54 21.24
CA LYS A 202 -14.65 6.32 22.47
C LYS A 202 -14.53 7.81 22.17
N ASN A 203 -15.45 8.61 22.66
CA ASN A 203 -15.36 10.08 22.59
C ASN A 203 -14.45 10.61 23.70
N ILE A 204 -13.54 11.51 23.34
CA ILE A 204 -12.75 12.30 24.26
C ILE A 204 -13.26 13.75 24.18
N PRO A 205 -13.96 14.24 25.22
CA PRO A 205 -14.59 15.55 25.17
C PRO A 205 -13.62 16.66 24.81
N GLN A 206 -14.04 17.53 23.89
CA GLN A 206 -13.28 18.70 23.38
C GLN A 206 -12.04 18.37 22.55
N GLU A 207 -11.62 17.11 22.44
CA GLU A 207 -10.40 16.73 21.72
C GLU A 207 -10.69 15.92 20.46
N GLY A 208 -11.54 14.88 20.53
CA GLY A 208 -11.77 14.00 19.39
C GLY A 208 -12.27 12.61 19.76
N TYR A 209 -11.77 11.60 19.06
CA TYR A 209 -12.13 10.21 19.27
C TYR A 209 -10.91 9.32 19.40
N THR A 210 -11.04 8.20 20.09
CA THR A 210 -10.02 7.17 20.18
C THR A 210 -10.64 5.77 20.06
N LEU A 211 -9.79 4.81 19.67
CA LEU A 211 -10.21 3.41 19.65
C LEU A 211 -10.33 2.89 21.08
N GLN A 212 -11.49 2.34 21.41
CA GLN A 212 -11.71 1.69 22.70
C GLN A 212 -11.05 0.30 22.68
N LYS A 213 -10.24 0.01 23.67
CA LYS A 213 -9.70 -1.33 23.90
C LYS A 213 -10.74 -2.23 24.53
#